data_22a42cbbe6f398e636a9e6ed9ee6601f
#
_entry.id   22a42cbbe6f398e636a9e6ed9ee6601f
#
_cell.length_a   1.000
_cell.length_b   1.000
_cell.length_c   1.000
_cell.angle_alpha   90.00
_cell.angle_beta   90.00
_cell.angle_gamma   90.00
#
_symmetry.space_group_name_H-M   'P 1'
#
loop_
_entity.id
_entity.type
_entity.pdbx_description
1 polymer ?
#
loop_
_entity_poly.entity_id
_entity_poly.type
_entity_poly.pdbx_seq_one_letter_code
_entity_poly.pdbx_strand_id
1 'polypeptide(L)'
;MWKVVLQGLLAHKLRLALTALAIVLGVTFISGTFVLTDTLHNTFTTLFGRVYQNVDFEVRGTATLSGGSGNTGAIRKAIPESIATTVRHVPGVEYADGVVNGYAQFVSPHGKAISNGGAPTIGTSYDQNSQLSALHLSAGAAPTSAHDVVMDAGTAQKYHFKVGDHVRVLLAGQPQTFTISGIVRFGNASNLAGATIAAFNLPTAQRVFGEAGRYDAVDVLTAPSADRKSVEHAIAAALPKGVEVVTGQTVANEQANDINQALSFFSTA
;
A
#
# COMPACT_ATOMS: atom_id res chain seq x y z
N MET A 1 -55.32 29.38 16.54
CA MET A 1 -53.96 29.72 15.98
C MET A 1 -53.35 28.55 15.20
N TRP A 2 -53.38 27.30 15.69
CA TRP A 2 -52.79 26.13 14.98
C TRP A 2 -53.36 25.87 13.60
N LYS A 3 -54.68 25.99 13.40
CA LYS A 3 -55.34 25.79 12.08
C LYS A 3 -54.92 26.80 11.01
N VAL A 4 -54.64 28.05 11.37
CA VAL A 4 -54.19 29.11 10.47
C VAL A 4 -52.75 28.86 10.03
N VAL A 5 -51.90 28.38 10.92
CA VAL A 5 -50.52 28.01 10.62
C VAL A 5 -50.48 26.80 9.66
N LEU A 6 -51.36 25.80 9.89
CA LEU A 6 -51.45 24.62 9.05
C LEU A 6 -51.95 24.95 7.62
N GLN A 7 -52.93 25.85 7.50
CA GLN A 7 -53.43 26.31 6.21
C GLN A 7 -52.44 27.16 5.44
N GLY A 8 -51.62 27.99 6.13
CA GLY A 8 -50.51 28.71 5.51
C GLY A 8 -49.39 27.79 5.01
N LEU A 9 -49.08 26.72 5.75
CA LEU A 9 -48.13 25.67 5.30
C LEU A 9 -48.63 24.92 4.08
N LEU A 10 -49.92 24.57 4.02
CA LEU A 10 -50.54 23.87 2.91
C LEU A 10 -50.65 24.73 1.63
N ALA A 11 -50.82 26.08 1.79
CA ALA A 11 -50.83 27.00 0.67
C ALA A 11 -49.50 27.07 -0.10
N HIS A 12 -48.37 26.72 0.56
CA HIS A 12 -47.04 26.74 -0.02
C HIS A 12 -46.40 25.34 -0.07
N LYS A 13 -47.19 24.29 -0.24
CA LYS A 13 -46.79 22.89 -0.25
C LYS A 13 -45.59 22.58 -1.18
N LEU A 14 -45.52 23.20 -2.35
CA LEU A 14 -44.44 23.00 -3.30
C LEU A 14 -43.09 23.55 -2.74
N ARG A 15 -43.15 24.75 -2.17
CA ARG A 15 -41.98 25.38 -1.56
C ARG A 15 -41.47 24.58 -0.35
N LEU A 16 -42.40 24.07 0.47
CA LEU A 16 -42.10 23.23 1.64
C LEU A 16 -41.51 21.88 1.18
N ALA A 17 -42.07 21.27 0.16
CA ALA A 17 -41.53 20.02 -0.42
C ALA A 17 -40.14 20.20 -1.02
N LEU A 18 -39.87 21.29 -1.75
CA LEU A 18 -38.55 21.58 -2.30
C LEU A 18 -37.53 21.87 -1.19
N THR A 19 -37.92 22.60 -0.13
CA THR A 19 -37.02 22.83 1.00
C THR A 19 -36.74 21.55 1.77
N ALA A 20 -37.73 20.71 2.02
CA ALA A 20 -37.55 19.41 2.64
C ALA A 20 -36.65 18.50 1.81
N LEU A 21 -36.87 18.46 0.47
CA LEU A 21 -36.05 17.70 -0.45
C LEU A 21 -34.58 18.18 -0.42
N ALA A 22 -34.34 19.50 -0.42
CA ALA A 22 -33.00 20.07 -0.34
C ALA A 22 -32.27 19.66 0.96
N ILE A 23 -33.00 19.71 2.09
CA ILE A 23 -32.45 19.28 3.38
C ILE A 23 -32.15 17.78 3.37
N VAL A 24 -33.06 16.95 2.89
CA VAL A 24 -32.86 15.50 2.80
C VAL A 24 -31.67 15.18 1.91
N LEU A 25 -31.56 15.81 0.73
CA LEU A 25 -30.41 15.61 -0.17
C LEU A 25 -29.11 16.05 0.50
N GLY A 26 -29.08 17.20 1.18
CA GLY A 26 -27.89 17.69 1.88
C GLY A 26 -27.46 16.74 2.99
N VAL A 27 -28.39 16.31 3.85
CA VAL A 27 -28.09 15.36 4.94
C VAL A 27 -27.65 14.01 4.39
N THR A 28 -28.34 13.51 3.33
CA THR A 28 -27.96 12.23 2.70
C THR A 28 -26.57 12.28 2.08
N PHE A 29 -26.24 13.38 1.40
CA PHE A 29 -24.91 13.56 0.81
C PHE A 29 -23.83 13.59 1.89
N ILE A 30 -24.00 14.39 2.92
CA ILE A 30 -23.04 14.48 4.05
C ILE A 30 -22.91 13.13 4.74
N SER A 31 -24.02 12.48 5.10
CA SER A 31 -23.98 11.17 5.75
C SER A 31 -23.35 10.10 4.87
N GLY A 32 -23.66 10.11 3.55
CA GLY A 32 -23.06 9.20 2.58
C GLY A 32 -21.54 9.38 2.47
N THR A 33 -21.08 10.63 2.49
CA THR A 33 -19.63 10.94 2.46
C THR A 33 -18.94 10.44 3.72
N PHE A 34 -19.51 10.64 4.91
CA PHE A 34 -18.95 10.14 6.17
C PHE A 34 -18.88 8.61 6.19
N VAL A 35 -19.96 7.93 5.82
CA VAL A 35 -19.99 6.46 5.78
C VAL A 35 -18.97 5.92 4.78
N LEU A 36 -18.82 6.54 3.61
CA LEU A 36 -17.83 6.15 2.61
C LEU A 36 -16.40 6.33 3.15
N THR A 37 -16.11 7.49 3.74
CA THR A 37 -14.78 7.79 4.30
C THR A 37 -14.43 6.82 5.43
N ASP A 38 -15.36 6.55 6.35
CA ASP A 38 -15.15 5.61 7.46
C ASP A 38 -14.95 4.17 6.94
N THR A 39 -15.72 3.76 5.94
CA THR A 39 -15.57 2.44 5.29
C THR A 39 -14.19 2.30 4.63
N LEU A 40 -13.72 3.32 3.91
CA LEU A 40 -12.40 3.34 3.30
C LEU A 40 -11.30 3.29 4.38
N HIS A 41 -11.42 4.13 5.41
CA HIS A 41 -10.49 4.13 6.54
C HIS A 41 -10.35 2.74 7.18
N ASN A 42 -11.45 2.12 7.55
CA ASN A 42 -11.45 0.79 8.17
C ASN A 42 -10.88 -0.29 7.22
N THR A 43 -11.17 -0.17 5.92
CA THR A 43 -10.64 -1.08 4.90
C THR A 43 -9.12 -0.96 4.82
N PHE A 44 -8.57 0.24 4.70
CA PHE A 44 -7.13 0.45 4.60
C PHE A 44 -6.40 0.08 5.90
N THR A 45 -6.92 0.45 7.06
CA THR A 45 -6.33 0.06 8.34
C THR A 45 -6.25 -1.46 8.49
N THR A 46 -7.33 -2.17 8.13
CA THR A 46 -7.35 -3.63 8.15
C THR A 46 -6.38 -4.25 7.16
N LEU A 47 -6.28 -3.67 5.96
CA LEU A 47 -5.39 -4.16 4.90
C LEU A 47 -3.92 -3.99 5.30
N PHE A 48 -3.52 -2.79 5.74
CA PHE A 48 -2.15 -2.54 6.17
C PHE A 48 -1.80 -3.33 7.43
N GLY A 49 -2.72 -3.46 8.38
CA GLY A 49 -2.53 -4.34 9.52
C GLY A 49 -2.24 -5.78 9.12
N ARG A 50 -2.82 -6.28 8.03
CA ARG A 50 -2.54 -7.62 7.49
C ARG A 50 -1.22 -7.69 6.71
N VAL A 51 -0.87 -6.65 5.98
CA VAL A 51 0.40 -6.58 5.25
C VAL A 51 1.58 -6.68 6.21
N TYR A 52 1.53 -5.94 7.31
CA TYR A 52 2.62 -5.87 8.29
C TYR A 52 2.43 -6.80 9.50
N GLN A 53 1.42 -7.68 9.50
CA GLN A 53 1.14 -8.56 10.64
C GLN A 53 2.29 -9.52 11.00
N ASN A 54 3.10 -9.88 10.01
CA ASN A 54 4.23 -10.78 10.15
C ASN A 54 5.58 -10.04 10.20
N VAL A 55 5.58 -8.71 10.09
CA VAL A 55 6.78 -7.88 10.23
C VAL A 55 6.84 -7.40 11.67
N ASP A 56 7.81 -7.89 12.44
CA ASP A 56 7.98 -7.46 13.80
C ASP A 56 8.56 -6.04 13.85
N PHE A 57 9.58 -5.78 13.03
CA PHE A 57 10.23 -4.47 12.89
C PHE A 57 10.52 -4.14 11.44
N GLU A 58 10.53 -2.85 11.14
CA GLU A 58 11.03 -2.29 9.90
C GLU A 58 12.22 -1.37 10.22
N VAL A 59 13.34 -1.58 9.54
CA VAL A 59 14.52 -0.72 9.60
C VAL A 59 14.56 0.14 8.35
N ARG A 60 14.57 1.47 8.51
CA ARG A 60 14.42 2.42 7.40
C ARG A 60 15.18 3.72 7.66
N GLY A 61 15.34 4.52 6.62
CA GLY A 61 15.90 5.86 6.78
C GLY A 61 14.98 6.76 7.62
N THR A 62 15.56 7.63 8.45
CA THR A 62 14.76 8.63 9.17
C THR A 62 14.10 9.60 8.19
N ALA A 63 12.92 10.08 8.53
CA ALA A 63 12.20 11.05 7.71
C ALA A 63 13.02 12.33 7.55
N THR A 64 13.26 12.75 6.31
CA THR A 64 13.95 14.00 6.00
C THR A 64 13.00 15.19 5.92
N LEU A 65 11.74 14.93 5.57
CA LEU A 65 10.65 15.89 5.54
C LEU A 65 9.39 15.16 6.01
N SER A 66 8.72 15.68 7.02
CA SER A 66 7.35 15.28 7.34
C SER A 66 6.45 15.84 6.26
N GLY A 67 5.58 15.00 5.68
CA GLY A 67 4.68 15.43 4.62
C GLY A 67 3.92 16.69 5.01
N GLY A 68 4.16 17.78 4.27
CA GLY A 68 3.34 18.99 4.38
C GLY A 68 1.95 18.72 3.80
N SER A 69 0.99 19.57 4.16
CA SER A 69 -0.42 19.54 3.73
C SER A 69 -0.59 19.25 2.22
N GLY A 70 -0.69 18.00 1.84
CA GLY A 70 -0.90 17.58 0.45
C GLY A 70 -0.24 16.28 0.04
N ASN A 71 -0.60 15.17 0.67
CA ASN A 71 -0.58 13.85 0.00
C ASN A 71 0.75 13.12 -0.17
N THR A 72 1.78 13.36 0.63
CA THR A 72 2.96 12.48 0.60
C THR A 72 3.32 12.06 2.00
N GLY A 73 3.32 10.75 2.26
CA GLY A 73 3.93 10.17 3.45
C GLY A 73 5.35 10.72 3.66
N ALA A 74 5.93 10.48 4.80
CA ALA A 74 7.27 10.98 5.13
C ALA A 74 8.29 10.59 4.06
N ILE A 75 8.96 11.58 3.46
CA ILE A 75 10.04 11.32 2.49
C ILE A 75 11.24 10.78 3.28
N ARG A 76 11.65 9.57 2.95
CA ARG A 76 12.77 8.85 3.56
C ARG A 76 13.86 8.60 2.53
N LYS A 77 15.11 8.59 2.97
CA LYS A 77 16.21 8.19 2.09
C LYS A 77 16.37 6.68 2.12
N ALA A 78 16.58 6.09 0.95
CA ALA A 78 16.95 4.69 0.86
C ALA A 78 18.25 4.41 1.63
N ILE A 79 18.31 3.27 2.30
CA ILE A 79 19.42 2.82 3.15
C ILE A 79 20.34 1.87 2.38
N PRO A 80 21.65 1.81 2.70
CA PRO A 80 22.57 0.87 2.08
C PRO A 80 22.16 -0.59 2.34
N GLU A 81 22.34 -1.48 1.37
CA GLU A 81 22.04 -2.92 1.53
C GLU A 81 22.81 -3.60 2.65
N SER A 82 23.99 -3.04 3.04
CA SER A 82 24.78 -3.53 4.18
C SER A 82 24.01 -3.48 5.51
N ILE A 83 22.99 -2.63 5.63
CA ILE A 83 22.12 -2.56 6.82
C ILE A 83 21.40 -3.88 7.04
N ALA A 84 20.87 -4.51 5.97
CA ALA A 84 20.22 -5.82 6.10
C ALA A 84 21.21 -6.87 6.65
N THR A 85 22.46 -6.84 6.21
CA THR A 85 23.50 -7.74 6.74
C THR A 85 23.77 -7.45 8.22
N THR A 86 23.87 -6.19 8.62
CA THR A 86 24.05 -5.80 10.03
C THR A 86 22.90 -6.31 10.88
N VAL A 87 21.66 -6.10 10.45
CA VAL A 87 20.44 -6.51 11.17
C VAL A 87 20.34 -8.03 11.30
N ARG A 88 20.66 -8.80 10.24
CA ARG A 88 20.66 -10.29 10.29
C ARG A 88 21.58 -10.86 11.35
N HIS A 89 22.66 -10.14 11.74
CA HIS A 89 23.60 -10.60 12.76
C HIS A 89 23.19 -10.19 14.19
N VAL A 90 22.08 -9.46 14.37
CA VAL A 90 21.59 -9.11 15.70
C VAL A 90 20.98 -10.35 16.36
N PRO A 91 21.39 -10.69 17.59
CA PRO A 91 20.82 -11.83 18.31
C PRO A 91 19.30 -11.71 18.46
N GLY A 92 18.58 -12.78 18.12
CA GLY A 92 17.12 -12.82 18.18
C GLY A 92 16.42 -12.40 16.88
N VAL A 93 17.14 -11.95 15.87
CA VAL A 93 16.61 -11.80 14.50
C VAL A 93 16.61 -13.16 13.82
N GLU A 94 15.47 -13.56 13.27
CA GLU A 94 15.34 -14.78 12.49
C GLU A 94 15.54 -14.50 10.99
N TYR A 95 14.87 -13.44 10.49
CA TYR A 95 15.01 -12.98 9.10
C TYR A 95 15.10 -11.46 9.05
N ALA A 96 15.84 -10.96 8.06
CA ALA A 96 15.89 -9.54 7.74
C ALA A 96 16.12 -9.38 6.23
N ASP A 97 15.10 -8.96 5.50
CA ASP A 97 15.12 -8.86 4.06
C ASP A 97 14.86 -7.42 3.59
N GLY A 98 15.61 -7.02 2.55
CA GLY A 98 15.50 -5.68 1.98
C GLY A 98 14.27 -5.54 1.09
N VAL A 99 13.58 -4.41 1.24
CA VAL A 99 12.42 -4.04 0.44
C VAL A 99 12.74 -2.83 -0.40
N VAL A 100 12.37 -2.91 -1.68
CA VAL A 100 12.47 -1.81 -2.64
C VAL A 100 11.13 -1.59 -3.29
N ASN A 101 10.62 -0.36 -3.22
CA ASN A 101 9.35 0.03 -3.77
C ASN A 101 9.53 1.07 -4.89
N GLY A 102 8.57 1.15 -5.79
CA GLY A 102 8.62 2.13 -6.85
C GLY A 102 7.35 2.14 -7.69
N TYR A 103 7.38 2.97 -8.72
CA TYR A 103 6.28 3.04 -9.66
C TYR A 103 6.40 1.93 -10.70
N ALA A 104 5.35 1.09 -10.82
CA ALA A 104 5.23 0.10 -11.88
C ALA A 104 3.76 -0.06 -12.29
N GLN A 105 3.43 0.31 -13.53
CA GLN A 105 2.07 0.25 -14.05
C GLN A 105 1.99 -0.70 -15.24
N PHE A 106 1.13 -1.68 -15.16
CA PHE A 106 0.90 -2.59 -16.27
C PHE A 106 0.21 -1.92 -17.45
N VAL A 107 0.51 -2.39 -18.64
CA VAL A 107 -0.18 -2.01 -19.87
C VAL A 107 -1.08 -3.17 -20.29
N SER A 108 -2.35 -2.86 -20.56
CA SER A 108 -3.33 -3.87 -21.01
C SER A 108 -2.97 -4.44 -22.39
N PRO A 109 -3.53 -5.59 -22.80
CA PRO A 109 -3.33 -6.14 -24.16
C PRO A 109 -3.73 -5.18 -25.28
N HIS A 110 -4.58 -4.19 -24.99
CA HIS A 110 -4.99 -3.14 -25.95
C HIS A 110 -4.09 -1.90 -25.94
N GLY A 111 -2.92 -1.95 -25.26
CA GLY A 111 -1.94 -0.86 -25.23
C GLY A 111 -2.29 0.31 -24.29
N LYS A 112 -3.32 0.18 -23.45
CA LYS A 112 -3.70 1.21 -22.48
C LYS A 112 -3.06 0.92 -21.11
N ALA A 113 -2.54 1.96 -20.44
CA ALA A 113 -2.10 1.85 -19.06
C ALA A 113 -3.28 1.42 -18.16
N ILE A 114 -3.05 0.41 -17.33
CA ILE A 114 -4.06 -0.12 -16.42
C ILE A 114 -4.18 0.83 -15.23
N SER A 115 -5.38 1.38 -15.06
CA SER A 115 -5.74 2.22 -13.92
C SER A 115 -7.10 1.77 -13.38
N ASN A 116 -7.23 1.68 -12.08
CA ASN A 116 -8.43 1.22 -11.41
C ASN A 116 -9.09 2.36 -10.59
N GLY A 117 -9.56 3.40 -11.30
CA GLY A 117 -10.40 4.44 -10.67
C GLY A 117 -9.71 5.25 -9.56
N GLY A 118 -8.40 5.51 -9.70
CA GLY A 118 -7.63 6.27 -8.70
C GLY A 118 -6.90 5.41 -7.68
N ALA A 119 -7.09 4.08 -7.69
CA ALA A 119 -6.29 3.19 -6.87
C ALA A 119 -4.81 3.20 -7.30
N PRO A 120 -3.85 3.07 -6.37
CA PRO A 120 -2.43 3.18 -6.66
C PRO A 120 -1.92 2.03 -7.55
N THR A 121 -0.86 2.31 -8.28
CA THR A 121 -0.05 1.33 -8.99
C THR A 121 1.26 1.15 -8.24
N ILE A 122 1.52 -0.04 -7.75
CA ILE A 122 2.63 -0.33 -6.85
C ILE A 122 3.61 -1.27 -7.55
N GLY A 123 4.86 -0.86 -7.60
CA GLY A 123 5.98 -1.74 -7.88
C GLY A 123 6.71 -2.08 -6.58
N THR A 124 7.11 -3.32 -6.39
CA THR A 124 7.82 -3.75 -5.18
C THR A 124 8.79 -4.89 -5.47
N SER A 125 9.73 -5.11 -4.57
CA SER A 125 10.47 -6.37 -4.54
C SER A 125 9.57 -7.49 -4.01
N TYR A 126 9.69 -8.68 -4.59
CA TYR A 126 9.03 -9.88 -4.10
C TYR A 126 9.89 -10.51 -3.01
N ASP A 127 9.34 -10.58 -1.81
CA ASP A 127 9.99 -11.30 -0.73
C ASP A 127 9.84 -12.80 -0.91
N GLN A 128 10.96 -13.51 -0.96
CA GLN A 128 10.96 -14.98 -1.11
C GLN A 128 10.65 -15.69 0.20
N ASN A 129 10.77 -15.00 1.34
CA ASN A 129 10.37 -15.55 2.62
C ASN A 129 8.85 -15.42 2.80
N SER A 130 8.16 -16.56 2.70
CA SER A 130 6.70 -16.62 2.83
C SER A 130 6.17 -16.18 4.20
N GLN A 131 7.01 -16.10 5.23
CA GLN A 131 6.64 -15.64 6.56
C GLN A 131 6.56 -14.11 6.64
N LEU A 132 7.47 -13.41 5.94
CA LEU A 132 7.45 -11.94 5.86
C LEU A 132 6.51 -11.45 4.75
N SER A 133 6.40 -12.19 3.66
CA SER A 133 5.67 -11.75 2.48
C SER A 133 4.17 -11.68 2.72
N ALA A 134 3.60 -10.50 2.47
CA ALA A 134 2.15 -10.33 2.37
C ALA A 134 1.58 -10.86 1.04
N LEU A 135 2.46 -11.12 0.06
CA LEU A 135 2.12 -11.61 -1.27
C LEU A 135 2.23 -13.14 -1.33
N HIS A 136 1.11 -13.82 -1.47
CA HIS A 136 1.09 -15.27 -1.58
C HIS A 136 0.80 -15.70 -3.01
N LEU A 137 1.64 -16.59 -3.55
CA LEU A 137 1.44 -17.16 -4.88
C LEU A 137 0.13 -17.94 -4.93
N SER A 138 -0.70 -17.62 -5.91
CA SER A 138 -1.93 -18.35 -6.23
C SER A 138 -1.79 -19.19 -7.51
N ALA A 139 -0.85 -18.82 -8.40
CA ALA A 139 -0.50 -19.56 -9.60
C ALA A 139 0.92 -19.22 -10.04
N GLY A 140 1.59 -20.14 -10.76
CA GLY A 140 2.93 -19.94 -11.27
C GLY A 140 4.01 -20.04 -10.20
N ALA A 141 5.07 -19.25 -10.36
CA ALA A 141 6.26 -19.26 -9.50
C ALA A 141 6.73 -17.84 -9.15
N ALA A 142 7.56 -17.73 -8.10
CA ALA A 142 8.24 -16.49 -7.73
C ALA A 142 9.12 -15.97 -8.89
N PRO A 143 9.34 -14.65 -9.00
CA PRO A 143 10.19 -14.08 -10.03
C PRO A 143 11.65 -14.39 -9.71
N THR A 144 12.33 -15.09 -10.60
CA THR A 144 13.73 -15.51 -10.43
C THR A 144 14.67 -14.84 -11.43
N SER A 145 14.18 -14.46 -12.60
CA SER A 145 14.98 -13.83 -13.65
C SER A 145 14.78 -12.32 -13.71
N ALA A 146 15.68 -11.63 -14.39
CA ALA A 146 15.61 -10.18 -14.63
C ALA A 146 14.41 -9.74 -15.50
N HIS A 147 13.74 -10.70 -16.13
CA HIS A 147 12.60 -10.49 -17.01
C HIS A 147 11.28 -11.02 -16.44
N ASP A 148 11.29 -11.50 -15.19
CA ASP A 148 10.09 -12.00 -14.53
C ASP A 148 9.39 -10.90 -13.73
N VAL A 149 8.06 -10.99 -13.70
CA VAL A 149 7.21 -10.19 -12.82
C VAL A 149 6.08 -11.06 -12.28
N VAL A 150 5.69 -10.86 -11.04
CA VAL A 150 4.43 -11.39 -10.53
C VAL A 150 3.39 -10.28 -10.50
N MET A 151 2.14 -10.64 -10.77
CA MET A 151 1.02 -9.73 -10.91
C MET A 151 -0.07 -10.08 -9.88
N ASP A 152 -0.76 -9.08 -9.36
CA ASP A 152 -1.92 -9.33 -8.50
C ASP A 152 -3.06 -10.05 -9.24
N ALA A 153 -3.78 -10.92 -8.53
CA ALA A 153 -4.84 -11.74 -9.11
C ALA A 153 -6.03 -10.92 -9.64
N GLY A 154 -6.32 -9.77 -9.04
CA GLY A 154 -7.40 -8.88 -9.49
C GLY A 154 -7.11 -8.29 -10.86
N THR A 155 -5.89 -7.81 -11.07
CA THR A 155 -5.43 -7.31 -12.38
C THR A 155 -5.38 -8.43 -13.40
N ALA A 156 -4.81 -9.58 -13.06
CA ALA A 156 -4.75 -10.74 -13.96
C ALA A 156 -6.14 -11.18 -14.41
N GLN A 157 -7.09 -11.31 -13.47
CA GLN A 157 -8.47 -11.70 -13.77
C GLN A 157 -9.19 -10.66 -14.65
N LYS A 158 -9.08 -9.38 -14.30
CA LYS A 158 -9.80 -8.29 -15.00
C LYS A 158 -9.35 -8.11 -16.45
N TYR A 159 -8.05 -8.30 -16.71
CA TYR A 159 -7.45 -8.09 -18.03
C TYR A 159 -7.08 -9.39 -18.75
N HIS A 160 -7.48 -10.54 -18.18
CA HIS A 160 -7.29 -11.89 -18.75
C HIS A 160 -5.82 -12.30 -18.94
N PHE A 161 -4.91 -11.78 -18.11
CA PHE A 161 -3.53 -12.21 -18.12
C PHE A 161 -3.35 -13.58 -17.44
N LYS A 162 -2.38 -14.33 -17.96
CA LYS A 162 -2.04 -15.66 -17.46
C LYS A 162 -0.54 -15.74 -17.19
N VAL A 163 -0.14 -16.72 -16.38
CA VAL A 163 1.26 -17.08 -16.21
C VAL A 163 1.85 -17.47 -17.58
N GLY A 164 3.02 -16.93 -17.89
CA GLY A 164 3.71 -17.08 -19.18
C GLY A 164 3.44 -15.95 -20.18
N ASP A 165 2.43 -15.12 -19.97
CA ASP A 165 2.17 -13.99 -20.85
C ASP A 165 3.26 -12.92 -20.73
N HIS A 166 3.49 -12.20 -21.83
CA HIS A 166 4.33 -11.01 -21.83
C HIS A 166 3.51 -9.77 -21.54
N VAL A 167 3.95 -8.98 -20.57
CA VAL A 167 3.30 -7.74 -20.19
C VAL A 167 4.27 -6.57 -20.22
N ARG A 168 3.87 -5.47 -20.81
CA ARG A 168 4.63 -4.22 -20.74
C ARG A 168 4.31 -3.50 -19.43
N VAL A 169 5.38 -3.05 -18.76
CA VAL A 169 5.30 -2.31 -17.50
C VAL A 169 5.90 -0.92 -17.72
N LEU A 170 5.13 0.10 -17.38
CA LEU A 170 5.57 1.48 -17.31
C LEU A 170 6.29 1.66 -15.97
N LEU A 171 7.51 2.14 -16.03
CA LEU A 171 8.37 2.42 -14.89
C LEU A 171 8.65 3.93 -14.84
N ALA A 172 9.30 4.42 -13.79
CA ALA A 172 9.73 5.83 -13.73
C ALA A 172 10.69 6.21 -14.87
N GLY A 173 11.43 5.23 -15.40
CA GLY A 173 12.25 5.34 -16.61
C GLY A 173 11.51 4.88 -17.87
N GLN A 174 12.20 4.11 -18.71
CA GLN A 174 11.62 3.58 -19.94
C GLN A 174 10.73 2.36 -19.66
N PRO A 175 9.61 2.20 -20.39
CA PRO A 175 8.78 1.00 -20.33
C PRO A 175 9.59 -0.25 -20.68
N GLN A 176 9.38 -1.34 -19.94
CA GLN A 176 10.02 -2.63 -20.18
C GLN A 176 8.98 -3.74 -20.31
N THR A 177 9.34 -4.80 -21.03
CA THR A 177 8.49 -6.00 -21.15
C THR A 177 9.01 -7.09 -20.24
N PHE A 178 8.10 -7.70 -19.49
CA PHE A 178 8.35 -8.78 -18.55
C PHE A 178 7.48 -9.98 -18.89
N THR A 179 7.88 -11.15 -18.43
CA THR A 179 7.08 -12.38 -18.45
C THR A 179 6.39 -12.52 -17.10
N ILE A 180 5.08 -12.75 -17.09
CA ILE A 180 4.34 -13.03 -15.86
C ILE A 180 4.74 -14.41 -15.35
N SER A 181 5.62 -14.48 -14.35
CA SER A 181 6.06 -15.75 -13.76
C SER A 181 5.05 -16.32 -12.76
N GLY A 182 4.26 -15.45 -12.14
CA GLY A 182 3.26 -15.86 -11.16
C GLY A 182 2.17 -14.84 -10.93
N ILE A 183 1.10 -15.30 -10.30
CA ILE A 183 -0.03 -14.49 -9.88
C ILE A 183 -0.11 -14.56 -8.35
N VAL A 184 -0.22 -13.40 -7.71
CA VAL A 184 -0.21 -13.27 -6.25
C VAL A 184 -1.52 -12.74 -5.70
N ARG A 185 -1.77 -13.04 -4.43
CA ARG A 185 -2.89 -12.55 -3.62
C ARG A 185 -2.39 -11.96 -2.32
N PHE A 186 -3.18 -11.08 -1.72
CA PHE A 186 -3.02 -10.61 -0.34
C PHE A 186 -3.89 -11.47 0.58
N GLY A 187 -3.31 -12.48 1.19
CA GLY A 187 -4.10 -13.46 1.91
C GLY A 187 -5.24 -14.01 1.02
N ASN A 188 -6.49 -13.77 1.39
CA ASN A 188 -7.66 -14.17 0.61
C ASN A 188 -8.14 -13.12 -0.42
N ALA A 189 -7.58 -11.90 -0.39
CA ALA A 189 -7.98 -10.83 -1.31
C ALA A 189 -7.23 -10.94 -2.65
N SER A 190 -7.94 -10.71 -3.76
CA SER A 190 -7.35 -10.74 -5.10
C SER A 190 -6.49 -9.52 -5.42
N ASN A 191 -6.74 -8.38 -4.75
CA ASN A 191 -5.94 -7.16 -4.83
C ASN A 191 -6.06 -6.35 -3.53
N LEU A 192 -5.28 -5.29 -3.43
CA LEU A 192 -5.29 -4.35 -2.31
C LEU A 192 -6.18 -3.15 -2.67
N ALA A 193 -7.47 -3.20 -2.33
CA ALA A 193 -8.43 -2.11 -2.57
C ALA A 193 -8.43 -1.55 -4.00
N GLY A 194 -8.25 -2.41 -5.00
CA GLY A 194 -8.18 -2.01 -6.40
C GLY A 194 -6.79 -1.63 -6.91
N ALA A 195 -5.77 -1.57 -6.05
CA ALA A 195 -4.38 -1.33 -6.44
C ALA A 195 -3.88 -2.42 -7.39
N THR A 196 -3.03 -2.04 -8.33
CA THR A 196 -2.28 -2.98 -9.17
C THR A 196 -0.90 -3.16 -8.59
N ILE A 197 -0.42 -4.40 -8.53
CA ILE A 197 0.87 -4.73 -7.94
C ILE A 197 1.72 -5.51 -8.93
N ALA A 198 2.91 -4.96 -9.19
CA ALA A 198 3.97 -5.59 -9.94
C ALA A 198 5.13 -5.86 -8.99
N ALA A 199 5.39 -7.15 -8.68
CA ALA A 199 6.54 -7.49 -7.85
C ALA A 199 7.61 -8.22 -8.66
N PHE A 200 8.86 -7.84 -8.41
CA PHE A 200 10.06 -8.31 -9.11
C PHE A 200 10.99 -8.99 -8.11
N ASN A 201 11.92 -9.82 -8.57
CA ASN A 201 12.99 -10.22 -7.67
C ASN A 201 13.82 -9.00 -7.24
N LEU A 202 14.42 -9.06 -6.08
CA LEU A 202 15.10 -7.91 -5.45
C LEU A 202 16.14 -7.24 -6.38
N PRO A 203 17.04 -7.94 -7.09
CA PRO A 203 17.98 -7.30 -8.00
C PRO A 203 17.29 -6.57 -9.17
N THR A 204 16.17 -7.11 -9.66
CA THR A 204 15.39 -6.46 -10.72
C THR A 204 14.69 -5.22 -10.18
N ALA A 205 14.06 -5.29 -8.99
CA ALA A 205 13.44 -4.15 -8.34
C ALA A 205 14.44 -3.00 -8.13
N GLN A 206 15.61 -3.29 -7.57
CA GLN A 206 16.69 -2.29 -7.42
C GLN A 206 17.08 -1.64 -8.76
N ARG A 207 17.18 -2.43 -9.81
CA ARG A 207 17.54 -1.94 -11.16
C ARG A 207 16.45 -1.07 -11.76
N VAL A 208 15.18 -1.52 -11.71
CA VAL A 208 14.08 -0.82 -12.39
C VAL A 208 13.58 0.41 -11.62
N PHE A 209 13.81 0.46 -10.31
CA PHE A 209 13.45 1.61 -9.47
C PHE A 209 14.63 2.56 -9.20
N GLY A 210 15.84 2.20 -9.68
CA GLY A 210 17.03 3.07 -9.55
C GLY A 210 17.68 3.04 -8.17
N GLU A 211 17.46 1.97 -7.40
CA GLU A 211 17.96 1.79 -6.02
C GLU A 211 19.09 0.73 -5.95
N ALA A 212 19.98 0.70 -6.95
CA ALA A 212 21.10 -0.24 -6.96
C ALA A 212 21.95 -0.15 -5.68
N GLY A 213 22.12 -1.28 -4.97
CA GLY A 213 22.86 -1.36 -3.70
C GLY A 213 22.15 -0.72 -2.50
N ARG A 214 20.85 -0.43 -2.60
CA ARG A 214 20.08 0.26 -1.58
C ARG A 214 18.70 -0.38 -1.43
N TYR A 215 18.09 -0.16 -0.26
CA TYR A 215 16.74 -0.56 0.09
C TYR A 215 15.94 0.64 0.61
N ASP A 216 14.65 0.66 0.40
CA ASP A 216 13.75 1.61 1.08
C ASP A 216 13.62 1.27 2.54
N ALA A 217 13.55 -0.05 2.83
CA ALA A 217 13.46 -0.58 4.18
C ALA A 217 14.07 -1.99 4.26
N VAL A 218 14.25 -2.48 5.47
CA VAL A 218 14.55 -3.88 5.79
C VAL A 218 13.46 -4.37 6.73
N ASP A 219 12.69 -5.35 6.28
CA ASP A 219 11.67 -6.03 7.08
C ASP A 219 12.31 -7.10 7.94
N VAL A 220 11.93 -7.16 9.21
CA VAL A 220 12.55 -8.03 10.21
C VAL A 220 11.51 -8.90 10.88
N LEU A 221 11.82 -10.21 10.97
CA LEU A 221 11.11 -11.18 11.78
C LEU A 221 12.03 -11.62 12.92
N THR A 222 11.52 -11.63 14.13
CA THR A 222 12.23 -12.11 15.31
C THR A 222 11.99 -13.60 15.53
N ALA A 223 12.98 -14.28 16.10
CA ALA A 223 12.81 -15.66 16.51
C ALA A 223 11.66 -15.78 17.55
N PRO A 224 10.83 -16.84 17.50
CA PRO A 224 9.67 -16.98 18.37
C PRO A 224 9.97 -16.93 19.87
N SER A 225 11.20 -17.30 20.27
CA SER A 225 11.66 -17.27 21.67
C SER A 225 12.34 -15.97 22.08
N ALA A 226 12.52 -15.02 21.14
CA ALA A 226 13.22 -13.78 21.42
C ALA A 226 12.32 -12.76 22.12
N ASP A 227 12.88 -12.01 23.06
CA ASP A 227 12.21 -10.83 23.62
C ASP A 227 12.27 -9.68 22.62
N ARG A 228 11.12 -9.34 22.01
CA ARG A 228 11.03 -8.32 20.97
C ARG A 228 11.62 -6.98 21.38
N LYS A 229 11.42 -6.55 22.63
CA LYS A 229 11.96 -5.27 23.11
C LYS A 229 13.49 -5.29 23.17
N SER A 230 14.07 -6.39 23.64
CA SER A 230 15.52 -6.56 23.65
C SER A 230 16.11 -6.58 22.24
N VAL A 231 15.43 -7.24 21.29
CA VAL A 231 15.84 -7.25 19.87
C VAL A 231 15.74 -5.85 19.26
N GLU A 232 14.65 -5.12 19.51
CA GLU A 232 14.49 -3.73 19.05
C GLU A 232 15.62 -2.84 19.51
N HIS A 233 15.94 -2.89 20.81
CA HIS A 233 17.07 -2.12 21.38
C HIS A 233 18.42 -2.54 20.78
N ALA A 234 18.63 -3.84 20.56
CA ALA A 234 19.87 -4.33 19.96
C ALA A 234 20.00 -3.88 18.48
N ILE A 235 18.90 -3.92 17.72
CA ILE A 235 18.88 -3.39 16.35
C ILE A 235 19.19 -1.89 16.39
N ALA A 236 18.47 -1.10 17.21
CA ALA A 236 18.68 0.34 17.32
C ALA A 236 20.14 0.71 17.66
N ALA A 237 20.79 -0.06 18.55
CA ALA A 237 22.19 0.14 18.92
C ALA A 237 23.19 -0.19 17.78
N ALA A 238 22.81 -1.07 16.86
CA ALA A 238 23.64 -1.48 15.73
C ALA A 238 23.50 -0.55 14.50
N LEU A 239 22.45 0.30 14.47
CA LEU A 239 22.16 1.17 13.33
C LEU A 239 23.01 2.44 13.33
N PRO A 240 23.44 2.92 12.15
CA PRO A 240 24.11 4.20 12.01
C PRO A 240 23.11 5.38 12.16
N LYS A 241 23.64 6.58 12.36
CA LYS A 241 22.84 7.81 12.37
C LYS A 241 22.05 7.95 11.06
N GLY A 242 20.80 8.36 11.16
CA GLY A 242 19.91 8.55 10.01
C GLY A 242 19.17 7.28 9.59
N VAL A 243 19.29 6.20 10.34
CA VAL A 243 18.51 4.97 10.19
C VAL A 243 17.78 4.69 11.51
N GLU A 244 16.53 4.30 11.44
CA GLU A 244 15.67 3.98 12.59
C GLU A 244 15.09 2.58 12.48
N VAL A 245 14.72 2.01 13.62
CA VAL A 245 13.90 0.81 13.70
C VAL A 245 12.53 1.19 14.27
N VAL A 246 11.47 0.68 13.67
CA VAL A 246 10.09 0.86 14.13
C VAL A 246 9.36 -0.46 14.08
N THR A 247 8.26 -0.59 14.83
CA THR A 247 7.45 -1.80 14.76
C THR A 247 6.62 -1.86 13.49
N GLY A 248 6.34 -3.07 12.96
CA GLY A 248 5.45 -3.25 11.82
C GLY A 248 4.06 -2.62 12.05
N GLN A 249 3.58 -2.62 13.31
CA GLN A 249 2.33 -1.93 13.67
C GLN A 249 2.42 -0.41 13.47
N THR A 250 3.58 0.19 13.81
CA THR A 250 3.81 1.63 13.55
C THR A 250 3.76 1.92 12.07
N VAL A 251 4.39 1.09 11.24
CA VAL A 251 4.36 1.25 9.77
C VAL A 251 2.93 1.12 9.24
N ALA A 252 2.19 0.10 9.67
CA ALA A 252 0.80 -0.09 9.29
C ALA A 252 -0.07 1.14 9.62
N ASN A 253 0.11 1.71 10.81
CA ASN A 253 -0.61 2.91 11.25
C ASN A 253 -0.21 4.15 10.43
N GLU A 254 1.07 4.34 10.14
CA GLU A 254 1.56 5.45 9.31
C GLU A 254 0.95 5.36 7.90
N GLN A 255 0.99 4.19 7.25
CA GLN A 255 0.41 3.97 5.93
C GLN A 255 -1.11 4.22 5.90
N ALA A 256 -1.82 3.75 6.91
CA ALA A 256 -3.25 4.02 7.05
C ALA A 256 -3.54 5.51 7.22
N ASN A 257 -2.74 6.22 8.02
CA ASN A 257 -2.89 7.66 8.26
C ASN A 257 -2.59 8.49 7.00
N ASP A 258 -1.57 8.12 6.22
CA ASP A 258 -1.22 8.81 4.98
C ASP A 258 -2.40 8.77 3.98
N ILE A 259 -3.05 7.61 3.85
CA ILE A 259 -4.24 7.48 3.00
C ILE A 259 -5.40 8.28 3.56
N ASN A 260 -5.60 8.28 4.88
CA ASN A 260 -6.67 9.04 5.51
C ASN A 260 -6.49 10.55 5.32
N GLN A 261 -5.25 11.05 5.38
CA GLN A 261 -4.96 12.45 5.06
C GLN A 261 -5.29 12.76 3.60
N ALA A 262 -4.93 11.86 2.68
CA ALA A 262 -5.28 12.01 1.28
C ALA A 262 -6.81 12.03 1.05
N LEU A 263 -7.55 11.17 1.74
CA LEU A 263 -9.02 11.11 1.66
C LEU A 263 -9.70 12.30 2.33
N SER A 264 -9.16 12.84 3.42
CA SER A 264 -9.72 13.98 4.14
C SER A 264 -9.73 15.26 3.29
N PHE A 265 -8.80 15.38 2.34
CA PHE A 265 -8.78 16.49 1.39
C PHE A 265 -10.05 16.54 0.52
N PHE A 266 -10.62 15.38 0.18
CA PHE A 266 -11.87 15.30 -0.58
C PHE A 266 -13.12 15.58 0.27
N SER A 267 -13.03 15.54 1.60
CA SER A 267 -14.16 15.78 2.50
C SER A 267 -14.24 17.25 2.98
N THR A 268 -13.20 18.03 2.74
CA THR A 268 -13.12 19.46 3.15
C THR A 268 -13.28 20.44 1.98
N ALA A 269 -13.39 19.98 0.76
CA ALA A 269 -13.67 20.75 -0.45
C ALA A 269 -15.15 20.71 -0.80
#